data_7efe6ab4af83794dadf8f34b732af150
#
_entry.id   7efe6ab4af83794dadf8f34b732af150
#
_cell.length_a   1.000
_cell.length_b   1.000
_cell.length_c   1.000
_cell.angle_alpha   90.00
_cell.angle_beta   90.00
_cell.angle_gamma   90.00
#
_symmetry.space_group_name_H-M   'P 1'
#
loop_
_entity.id
_entity.type
_entity.pdbx_description
1 polymer ?
#
loop_
_entity_poly.entity_id
_entity_poly.type
_entity_poly.pdbx_seq_one_letter_code
_entity_poly.pdbx_strand_id
1 'polypeptide(L)'
;MDLVNQRQLISAVLDRAPSYRPSDTDLFTIVSNFTSTYGAYSEFQRKMERYWSLRWIEQEGLKTIEAVVVKGELIRIEGLPFMQRMPGLPELPRGQKILLDILGVDYVDVLLEARLKEVLDETDEDAIDDVEAEEEESVSETQPNSQPSETSSQS
;
A
#
# COMPACT_ATOMS: atom_id res chain seq x y z
N MET A 1 11.41 -3.91 -15.25
CA MET A 1 10.57 -3.28 -16.31
C MET A 1 11.36 -2.28 -17.16
N ASP A 2 12.25 -1.48 -16.60
CA ASP A 2 13.01 -0.45 -17.33
C ASP A 2 13.77 -0.96 -18.56
N LEU A 3 14.41 -2.13 -18.46
CA LEU A 3 15.11 -2.74 -19.58
C LEU A 3 14.17 -3.09 -20.75
N VAL A 4 12.95 -3.51 -20.49
CA VAL A 4 11.93 -3.79 -21.53
C VAL A 4 11.55 -2.49 -22.21
N ASN A 5 11.27 -1.43 -21.41
CA ASN A 5 10.93 -0.11 -21.93
C ASN A 5 12.07 0.49 -22.75
N GLN A 6 13.31 0.39 -22.27
CA GLN A 6 14.49 0.85 -23.01
C GLN A 6 14.64 0.15 -24.37
N ARG A 7 14.46 -1.17 -24.42
CA ARG A 7 14.52 -1.93 -25.69
C ARG A 7 13.43 -1.49 -26.66
N GLN A 8 12.20 -1.24 -26.18
CA GLN A 8 11.12 -0.73 -27.01
C GLN A 8 11.42 0.67 -27.55
N LEU A 9 11.91 1.57 -26.69
CA LEU A 9 12.29 2.93 -27.09
C LEU A 9 13.42 2.91 -28.13
N ILE A 10 14.47 2.11 -27.93
CA ILE A 10 15.58 1.97 -28.89
C ILE A 10 15.05 1.45 -30.23
N SER A 11 14.15 0.46 -30.22
CA SER A 11 13.55 -0.06 -31.45
C SER A 11 12.74 1.01 -32.19
N ALA A 12 11.98 1.82 -31.46
CA ALA A 12 11.17 2.91 -32.04
C ALA A 12 12.06 4.03 -32.62
N VAL A 13 13.11 4.44 -31.90
CA VAL A 13 14.02 5.51 -32.36
C VAL A 13 14.82 5.08 -33.59
N LEU A 14 15.21 3.81 -33.65
CA LEU A 14 15.99 3.27 -34.76
C LEU A 14 15.14 2.72 -35.93
N ASP A 15 13.83 2.94 -35.89
CA ASP A 15 12.86 2.42 -36.89
C ASP A 15 13.00 0.90 -37.12
N ARG A 16 13.21 0.15 -36.04
CA ARG A 16 13.34 -1.32 -36.05
C ARG A 16 12.04 -1.97 -35.56
N ALA A 17 11.88 -3.24 -35.89
CA ALA A 17 10.79 -4.02 -35.32
C ALA A 17 10.85 -4.02 -33.78
N PRO A 18 9.70 -3.88 -33.09
CA PRO A 18 9.68 -3.87 -31.62
C PRO A 18 10.22 -5.19 -31.08
N SER A 19 11.02 -5.11 -30.02
CA SER A 19 11.61 -6.30 -29.38
C SER A 19 10.55 -7.22 -28.77
N TYR A 20 9.43 -6.64 -28.32
CA TYR A 20 8.29 -7.36 -27.75
C TYR A 20 6.99 -6.85 -28.35
N ARG A 21 6.02 -7.75 -28.55
CA ARG A 21 4.67 -7.42 -29.00
C ARG A 21 3.68 -7.55 -27.82
N PRO A 22 2.51 -6.89 -27.86
CA PRO A 22 1.54 -6.95 -26.76
C PRO A 22 1.07 -8.36 -26.36
N SER A 23 1.11 -9.31 -27.31
CA SER A 23 0.71 -10.71 -27.12
C SER A 23 1.89 -11.67 -26.95
N ASP A 24 3.08 -11.17 -26.69
CA ASP A 24 4.28 -11.99 -26.60
C ASP A 24 4.34 -12.74 -25.26
N THR A 25 4.44 -14.04 -25.31
CA THR A 25 4.53 -14.92 -24.13
C THR A 25 5.73 -14.59 -23.25
N ASP A 26 6.86 -14.23 -23.89
CA ASP A 26 8.08 -13.84 -23.16
C ASP A 26 7.87 -12.56 -22.38
N LEU A 27 7.18 -11.57 -22.98
CA LEU A 27 6.82 -10.33 -22.27
C LEU A 27 5.91 -10.61 -21.09
N PHE A 28 4.89 -11.44 -21.27
CA PHE A 28 3.99 -11.83 -20.19
C PHE A 28 4.74 -12.53 -19.05
N THR A 29 5.66 -13.42 -19.37
CA THR A 29 6.47 -14.12 -18.37
C THR A 29 7.37 -13.15 -17.59
N ILE A 30 8.00 -12.18 -18.29
CA ILE A 30 8.82 -11.16 -17.64
C ILE A 30 7.98 -10.30 -16.69
N VAL A 31 6.80 -9.86 -17.14
CA VAL A 31 5.88 -9.04 -16.33
C VAL A 31 5.41 -9.82 -15.10
N SER A 32 4.96 -11.06 -15.27
CA SER A 32 4.47 -11.90 -14.18
C SER A 32 5.54 -12.17 -13.12
N ASN A 33 6.75 -12.53 -13.56
CA ASN A 33 7.87 -12.75 -12.65
C ASN A 33 8.28 -11.46 -11.90
N PHE A 34 8.27 -10.34 -12.60
CA PHE A 34 8.57 -9.05 -12.00
C PHE A 34 7.53 -8.69 -10.92
N THR A 35 6.25 -8.76 -11.26
CA THR A 35 5.13 -8.44 -10.33
C THR A 35 5.20 -9.32 -9.09
N SER A 36 5.40 -10.63 -9.26
CA SER A 36 5.51 -11.56 -8.13
C SER A 36 6.71 -11.24 -7.22
N THR A 37 7.88 -10.99 -7.80
CA THR A 37 9.10 -10.69 -7.04
C THR A 37 9.03 -9.33 -6.37
N TYR A 38 8.54 -8.33 -7.10
CA TYR A 38 8.42 -6.97 -6.60
C TYR A 38 7.35 -6.87 -5.50
N GLY A 39 6.21 -7.56 -5.64
CA GLY A 39 5.17 -7.61 -4.62
C GLY A 39 5.71 -8.15 -3.29
N ALA A 40 6.45 -9.26 -3.31
CA ALA A 40 7.08 -9.82 -2.11
C ALA A 40 8.09 -8.84 -1.48
N TYR A 41 8.88 -8.15 -2.29
CA TYR A 41 9.81 -7.13 -1.82
C TYR A 41 9.11 -5.94 -1.17
N SER A 42 8.08 -5.41 -1.84
CA SER A 42 7.30 -4.27 -1.32
C SER A 42 6.57 -4.62 -0.02
N GLU A 43 6.04 -5.84 0.09
CA GLU A 43 5.42 -6.31 1.33
C GLU A 43 6.45 -6.39 2.47
N PHE A 44 7.63 -6.95 2.18
CA PHE A 44 8.72 -6.99 3.17
C PHE A 44 9.15 -5.59 3.59
N GLN A 45 9.33 -4.67 2.63
CA GLN A 45 9.71 -3.29 2.90
C GLN A 45 8.68 -2.60 3.81
N ARG A 46 7.40 -2.68 3.48
CA ARG A 46 6.30 -2.12 4.30
C ARG A 46 6.29 -2.69 5.73
N LYS A 47 6.51 -3.99 5.89
CA LYS A 47 6.62 -4.61 7.23
C LYS A 47 7.83 -4.09 8.01
N MET A 48 8.96 -3.90 7.34
CA MET A 48 10.17 -3.35 7.97
C MET A 48 10.01 -1.88 8.36
N GLU A 49 9.44 -1.05 7.50
CA GLU A 49 9.15 0.35 7.79
C GLU A 49 8.20 0.47 8.99
N ARG A 50 7.16 -0.36 9.02
CA ARG A 50 6.23 -0.43 10.14
C ARG A 50 6.93 -0.87 11.44
N TYR A 51 7.75 -1.90 11.39
CA TYR A 51 8.54 -2.36 12.55
C TYR A 51 9.45 -1.25 13.10
N TRP A 52 10.19 -0.56 12.22
CA TRP A 52 11.09 0.52 12.65
C TRP A 52 10.34 1.75 13.15
N SER A 53 9.19 2.07 12.61
CA SER A 53 8.30 3.12 13.13
C SER A 53 7.86 2.81 14.56
N LEU A 54 7.45 1.58 14.84
CA LEU A 54 7.09 1.15 16.19
C LEU A 54 8.29 1.19 17.15
N ARG A 55 9.46 0.76 16.70
CA ARG A 55 10.70 0.85 17.49
C ARG A 55 11.06 2.28 17.81
N TRP A 56 10.89 3.19 16.88
CA TRP A 56 11.13 4.61 17.09
C TRP A 56 10.16 5.20 18.11
N ILE A 57 8.86 4.90 18.01
CA ILE A 57 7.86 5.34 18.98
C ILE A 57 8.23 4.92 20.41
N GLU A 58 8.65 3.66 20.59
CA GLU A 58 9.08 3.14 21.88
C GLU A 58 10.37 3.80 22.37
N GLN A 59 11.37 3.96 21.51
CA GLN A 59 12.65 4.56 21.83
C GLN A 59 12.52 6.02 22.27
N GLU A 60 11.66 6.79 21.59
CA GLU A 60 11.35 8.18 21.97
C GLU A 60 10.44 8.27 23.22
N GLY A 61 9.88 7.14 23.65
CA GLY A 61 9.00 7.09 24.83
C GLY A 61 7.73 7.91 24.65
N LEU A 62 7.21 7.97 23.42
CA LEU A 62 6.02 8.74 23.10
C LEU A 62 4.81 8.15 23.82
N LYS A 63 4.09 9.01 24.54
CA LYS A 63 2.84 8.63 25.23
C LYS A 63 1.60 8.95 24.41
N THR A 64 1.72 9.91 23.53
CA THR A 64 0.65 10.36 22.63
C THR A 64 1.21 10.54 21.24
N ILE A 65 0.38 10.35 20.23
CA ILE A 65 0.74 10.55 18.83
C ILE A 65 -0.48 11.05 18.06
N GLU A 66 -0.21 11.92 17.10
CA GLU A 66 -1.24 12.44 16.22
C GLU A 66 -1.47 11.48 15.05
N ALA A 67 -2.71 11.40 14.60
CA ALA A 67 -3.09 10.58 13.46
C ALA A 67 -4.21 11.27 12.68
N VAL A 68 -4.33 10.91 11.41
CA VAL A 68 -5.38 11.40 10.50
C VAL A 68 -6.29 10.25 10.13
N VAL A 69 -7.60 10.48 10.18
CA VAL A 69 -8.61 9.51 9.75
C VAL A 69 -8.63 9.46 8.23
N VAL A 70 -8.30 8.30 7.68
CA VAL A 70 -8.31 8.07 6.24
C VAL A 70 -9.70 7.66 5.77
N LYS A 71 -10.27 6.60 6.37
CA LYS A 71 -11.59 6.09 6.03
C LYS A 71 -12.12 5.17 7.13
N GLY A 72 -13.25 5.51 7.72
CA GLY A 72 -13.85 4.70 8.81
C GLY A 72 -12.88 4.53 9.96
N GLU A 73 -12.49 3.29 10.24
CA GLU A 73 -11.53 2.95 11.32
C GLU A 73 -10.05 2.97 10.88
N LEU A 74 -9.77 3.26 9.61
CA LEU A 74 -8.40 3.33 9.10
C LEU A 74 -7.81 4.70 9.41
N ILE A 75 -6.69 4.70 10.10
CA ILE A 75 -5.93 5.90 10.47
C ILE A 75 -4.51 5.85 9.92
N ARG A 76 -3.95 7.00 9.61
CA ARG A 76 -2.54 7.19 9.29
C ARG A 76 -1.87 7.94 10.43
N ILE A 77 -0.77 7.41 10.93
CA ILE A 77 0.01 8.09 11.98
C ILE A 77 0.77 9.25 11.33
N GLU A 78 0.66 10.44 11.92
CA GLU A 78 1.32 11.63 11.37
C GLU A 78 2.84 11.53 11.51
N GLY A 79 3.57 11.88 10.44
CA GLY A 79 5.03 11.85 10.40
C GLY A 79 5.66 10.45 10.25
N LEU A 80 4.87 9.39 10.18
CA LEU A 80 5.35 8.03 9.99
C LEU A 80 4.65 7.34 8.80
N PRO A 81 5.37 6.52 8.02
CA PRO A 81 4.79 5.73 6.93
C PRO A 81 4.02 4.53 7.50
N PHE A 82 2.96 4.80 8.26
CA PHE A 82 2.31 3.80 9.06
C PHE A 82 0.80 4.02 9.11
N MET A 83 0.07 3.09 8.52
CA MET A 83 -1.39 3.02 8.58
C MET A 83 -1.85 1.82 9.40
N GLN A 84 -2.93 1.99 10.14
CA GLN A 84 -3.49 0.95 10.98
C GLN A 84 -5.01 1.10 11.09
N ARG A 85 -5.70 -0.02 11.22
CA ARG A 85 -7.09 -0.04 11.66
C ARG A 85 -7.16 0.10 13.17
N MET A 86 -8.08 0.94 13.63
CA MET A 86 -8.34 1.17 15.04
C MET A 86 -9.80 0.82 15.35
N PRO A 87 -10.09 -0.42 15.76
CA PRO A 87 -11.44 -0.84 16.08
C PRO A 87 -12.04 -0.01 17.20
N GLY A 88 -13.30 0.39 17.04
CA GLY A 88 -14.01 1.20 18.02
C GLY A 88 -13.77 2.71 17.91
N LEU A 89 -13.14 3.17 16.84
CA LEU A 89 -13.11 4.59 16.53
C LEU A 89 -14.53 5.07 16.19
N PRO A 90 -15.02 6.21 16.72
CA PRO A 90 -16.29 6.77 16.31
C PRO A 90 -16.28 7.13 14.82
N GLU A 91 -17.45 7.26 14.22
CA GLU A 91 -17.55 7.76 12.85
C GLU A 91 -17.06 9.22 12.79
N LEU A 92 -15.89 9.40 12.25
CA LEU A 92 -15.26 10.70 12.05
C LEU A 92 -15.13 10.99 10.55
N PRO A 93 -15.19 12.28 10.16
CA PRO A 93 -14.97 12.66 8.77
C PRO A 93 -13.55 12.31 8.34
N ARG A 94 -13.41 12.05 7.04
CA ARG A 94 -12.13 11.84 6.40
C ARG A 94 -11.25 13.09 6.54
N GLY A 95 -9.96 12.92 6.79
CA GLY A 95 -9.01 14.02 7.03
C GLY A 95 -9.01 14.54 8.46
N GLN A 96 -9.89 14.07 9.32
CA GLN A 96 -9.96 14.50 10.71
C GLN A 96 -8.70 14.12 11.45
N LYS A 97 -8.02 15.10 12.07
CA LYS A 97 -6.91 14.86 12.98
C LYS A 97 -7.41 14.40 14.35
N ILE A 98 -6.74 13.43 14.88
CA ILE A 98 -7.02 12.85 16.20
C ILE A 98 -5.74 12.69 16.99
N LEU A 99 -5.86 12.81 18.30
CA LEU A 99 -4.78 12.52 19.24
C LEU A 99 -5.03 11.14 19.85
N LEU A 100 -4.02 10.30 19.84
CA LEU A 100 -4.06 8.95 20.39
C LEU A 100 -3.19 8.84 21.63
N ASP A 101 -3.66 8.16 22.67
CA ASP A 101 -2.85 7.68 23.78
C ASP A 101 -2.26 6.31 23.41
N ILE A 102 -0.94 6.18 23.47
CA ILE A 102 -0.23 4.93 23.23
C ILE A 102 -0.30 4.08 24.50
N LEU A 103 -0.79 2.86 24.36
CA LEU A 103 -0.88 1.88 25.42
C LEU A 103 0.30 0.90 25.39
N GLY A 104 0.76 0.55 24.20
CA GLY A 104 1.85 -0.39 24.00
C GLY A 104 2.17 -0.61 22.51
N VAL A 105 3.13 -1.48 22.29
CA VAL A 105 3.56 -1.91 20.96
C VAL A 105 3.58 -3.44 20.92
N ASP A 106 2.88 -4.02 19.96
CA ASP A 106 2.96 -5.44 19.65
C ASP A 106 3.91 -5.65 18.47
N TYR A 107 5.04 -6.30 18.74
CA TYR A 107 6.05 -6.60 17.71
C TYR A 107 5.78 -7.90 16.95
N VAL A 108 4.87 -8.75 17.43
CA VAL A 108 4.51 -10.01 16.75
C VAL A 108 3.57 -9.70 15.59
N ASP A 109 2.50 -8.97 15.87
CA ASP A 109 1.54 -8.54 14.86
C ASP A 109 1.92 -7.19 14.22
N VAL A 110 2.99 -6.57 14.72
CA VAL A 110 3.50 -5.26 14.26
C VAL A 110 2.39 -4.21 14.34
N LEU A 111 1.77 -4.08 15.50
CA LEU A 111 0.66 -3.17 15.79
C LEU A 111 0.99 -2.16 16.88
N LEU A 112 0.43 -0.97 16.75
CA LEU A 112 0.43 0.03 17.80
C LEU A 112 -0.86 -0.13 18.62
N GLU A 113 -0.72 -0.47 19.89
CA GLU A 113 -1.84 -0.45 20.83
C GLU A 113 -2.10 0.99 21.27
N ALA A 114 -3.19 1.55 20.84
CA ALA A 114 -3.55 2.93 21.13
C ALA A 114 -5.06 3.07 21.34
N ARG A 115 -5.47 4.15 21.96
CA ARG A 115 -6.87 4.54 22.08
C ARG A 115 -7.06 6.00 21.74
N LEU A 116 -8.23 6.34 21.26
CA LEU A 116 -8.61 7.72 21.04
C LEU A 116 -8.59 8.51 22.35
N LYS A 117 -7.84 9.60 22.37
CA LYS A 117 -7.77 10.54 23.49
C LYS A 117 -8.64 11.76 23.22
N GLU A 118 -8.46 12.37 22.05
CA GLU A 118 -9.11 13.62 21.68
C GLU A 118 -9.27 13.70 20.17
N VAL A 119 -10.34 14.36 19.72
CA VAL A 119 -10.51 14.74 18.32
C VAL A 119 -10.10 16.19 18.18
N LEU A 120 -9.14 16.47 17.33
CA LEU A 120 -8.61 17.81 17.10
C LEU A 120 -9.51 18.56 16.13
N ASP A 121 -9.61 19.89 16.27
CA ASP A 121 -10.42 20.73 15.37
C ASP A 121 -9.78 20.98 13.99
N GLU A 122 -8.69 20.29 13.68
CA GLU A 122 -7.95 20.41 12.44
C GLU A 122 -8.30 19.27 11.49
N THR A 123 -8.45 19.61 10.21
CA THR A 123 -8.61 18.66 9.09
C THR A 123 -7.42 18.81 8.16
N ASP A 124 -6.85 17.69 7.75
CA ASP A 124 -5.74 17.62 6.79
C ASP A 124 -6.24 16.91 5.51
N GLU A 125 -6.65 17.72 4.52
CA GLU A 125 -7.12 17.19 3.24
C GLU A 125 -5.97 16.70 2.36
N ASP A 126 -4.78 17.29 2.48
CA ASP A 126 -3.59 16.92 1.69
C ASP A 126 -3.05 15.52 2.10
N ALA A 127 -3.23 15.15 3.37
CA ALA A 127 -2.85 13.84 3.88
C ALA A 127 -3.60 12.65 3.23
N ILE A 128 -4.63 12.95 2.45
CA ILE A 128 -5.56 11.97 1.88
C ILE A 128 -5.14 11.55 0.47
N ASP A 129 -4.63 12.47 -0.32
CA ASP A 129 -4.28 12.23 -1.72
C ASP A 129 -3.12 11.22 -1.85
N ASP A 130 -2.18 11.23 -0.90
CA ASP A 130 -1.08 10.28 -0.85
C ASP A 130 -1.55 8.83 -0.63
N VAL A 131 -2.67 8.63 0.07
CA VAL A 131 -3.19 7.29 0.40
C VAL A 131 -3.95 6.65 -0.76
N GLU A 132 -4.64 7.43 -1.59
CA GLU A 132 -5.33 6.92 -2.78
C GLU A 132 -4.33 6.34 -3.79
N ALA A 133 -3.16 6.97 -3.91
CA ALA A 133 -2.09 6.46 -4.75
C ALA A 133 -1.55 5.09 -4.27
N GLU A 134 -1.43 4.88 -2.95
CA GLU A 134 -0.96 3.62 -2.38
C GLU A 134 -2.03 2.51 -2.42
N GLU A 135 -3.33 2.84 -2.27
CA GLU A 135 -4.43 1.87 -2.39
C GLU A 135 -4.64 1.42 -3.83
N GLU A 136 -4.54 2.31 -4.82
CA GLU A 136 -4.64 1.95 -6.24
C GLU A 136 -3.50 1.03 -6.68
N GLU A 137 -2.29 1.25 -6.19
CA GLU A 137 -1.14 0.39 -6.47
C GLU A 137 -1.32 -1.01 -5.86
N SER A 138 -1.91 -1.11 -4.67
CA SER A 138 -2.14 -2.39 -3.98
C SER A 138 -3.32 -3.20 -4.55
N VAL A 139 -4.34 -2.54 -5.09
CA VAL A 139 -5.54 -3.19 -5.68
C VAL A 139 -5.26 -3.69 -7.09
N SER A 140 -4.38 -3.03 -7.85
CA SER A 140 -3.99 -3.48 -9.19
C SER A 140 -3.21 -4.80 -9.18
N GLU A 141 -2.63 -5.17 -8.04
CA GLU A 141 -1.84 -6.41 -7.89
C GLU A 141 -2.69 -7.66 -7.53
N THR A 142 -3.97 -7.50 -7.15
CA THR A 142 -4.78 -8.62 -6.58
C THR A 142 -5.97 -9.05 -7.45
N GLN A 143 -5.88 -9.02 -8.78
CA GLN A 143 -6.88 -9.69 -9.61
C GLN A 143 -6.41 -11.10 -10.01
N PRO A 144 -6.94 -12.19 -9.41
CA PRO A 144 -6.78 -13.51 -9.95
C PRO A 144 -7.62 -13.63 -11.21
N ASN A 145 -6.95 -13.95 -12.31
CA ASN A 145 -7.52 -14.25 -13.62
C ASN A 145 -8.54 -15.39 -13.51
N SER A 146 -9.85 -15.08 -13.41
CA SER A 146 -10.93 -16.03 -13.58
C SER A 146 -11.17 -16.27 -15.06
N GLN A 147 -10.55 -17.30 -15.59
CA GLN A 147 -10.92 -17.85 -16.90
C GLN A 147 -12.34 -18.42 -16.85
N PRO A 148 -13.21 -18.10 -17.81
CA PRO A 148 -14.46 -18.83 -17.99
C PRO A 148 -14.16 -20.20 -18.60
N SER A 149 -14.52 -21.26 -17.89
CA SER A 149 -14.54 -22.62 -18.42
C SER A 149 -15.67 -22.75 -19.46
N GLU A 150 -15.31 -22.80 -20.72
CA GLU A 150 -16.23 -23.22 -21.77
C GLU A 150 -16.46 -24.73 -21.67
N THR A 151 -17.62 -25.11 -21.19
CA THR A 151 -18.18 -26.45 -21.33
C THR A 151 -18.78 -26.60 -22.70
N SER A 152 -18.06 -27.22 -23.61
CA SER A 152 -18.62 -27.73 -24.85
C SER A 152 -19.39 -29.02 -24.60
N SER A 153 -20.71 -28.92 -24.62
CA SER A 153 -21.61 -30.08 -24.78
C SER A 153 -21.70 -30.44 -26.25
N GLN A 154 -21.22 -31.63 -26.59
CA GLN A 154 -21.56 -32.27 -27.84
C GLN A 154 -22.69 -33.28 -27.58
N SER A 155 -23.73 -33.16 -28.37
CA SER A 155 -24.65 -34.22 -28.77
C SER A 155 -24.64 -34.33 -30.28
#